data_fa484dbae3d8e5c062655691630f9047
#
_entry.id   fa484dbae3d8e5c062655691630f9047
#
_cell.length_a   1.000
_cell.length_b   1.000
_cell.length_c   1.000
_cell.angle_alpha   90.00
_cell.angle_beta   90.00
_cell.angle_gamma   90.00
#
_symmetry.space_group_name_H-M   'P 1'
#
loop_
_entity.id
_entity.type
_entity.pdbx_description
1 polymer ?
#
loop_
_entity_poly.entity_id
_entity_poly.type
_entity_poly.pdbx_seq_one_letter_code
_entity_poly.pdbx_strand_id
1 'polypeptide(L)'
;MTRQKPGIADAYVLLKHKIINWILILGMIFRHGIYDIIRDIIRYPWMLDLLKVNRLLSKFAAGRTGNYRKSVSLLLTQVTRDMVELLEGIFHYRNRLVIHEDMVPPEIIRAMGLKPWMPEMLGMLLPMMDPSVMEKYIDAAENEGIPPDLCSLPKSTMGTAIKGHIPAGQVIVTSNLPCDGGMNSYALIEKKLKLPIFRLDIPYNFYNEEAEIYFAGELRNMITWLEEHTVGKMNWDLLREICIERNRMAEIELELWDMIRHRPAPVSAEAVYVSHLWAFNVFPGCKSSTELFRDITRLAKDNLDRGIAAVPGEKYRALLWNPPTMHFIDLFSWAEQAYGVSLVMDSMSYNRLPFIDTDSEETMLRGLGRNIMQGPMARHTRGPMENYFDDMFHIVKTFDIDMIWLAGHIGCKNTQALNGILREKARELGLPVLIIDYDLSDTRIVPGTGIMAQVDHFMENVMKIRKRI
;
A
#
# COMPACT_ATOMS: atom_id res chain seq x y z
N MET A 1 26.50 14.08 -14.96
CA MET A 1 27.13 13.41 -13.80
C MET A 1 27.36 11.97 -14.12
N THR A 2 28.58 11.49 -14.06
CA THR A 2 28.92 10.08 -14.22
C THR A 2 28.13 9.27 -13.18
N ARG A 3 27.36 8.27 -13.63
CA ARG A 3 26.72 7.28 -12.75
C ARG A 3 27.80 6.80 -11.76
N GLN A 4 27.67 7.17 -10.49
CA GLN A 4 28.53 6.57 -9.48
C GLN A 4 28.34 5.06 -9.55
N LYS A 5 29.39 4.35 -9.96
CA LYS A 5 29.34 2.89 -9.92
C LYS A 5 29.17 2.47 -8.45
N PRO A 6 28.23 1.54 -8.17
CA PRO A 6 28.05 1.06 -6.81
C PRO A 6 29.37 0.53 -6.26
N GLY A 7 29.72 0.97 -5.05
CA GLY A 7 30.88 0.44 -4.35
C GLY A 7 30.72 -1.04 -3.99
N ILE A 8 31.80 -1.71 -3.62
CA ILE A 8 31.79 -3.12 -3.20
C ILE A 8 30.80 -3.32 -2.03
N ALA A 9 30.73 -2.38 -1.08
CA ALA A 9 29.80 -2.44 0.05
C ALA A 9 28.32 -2.40 -0.40
N ASP A 10 28.00 -1.60 -1.40
CA ASP A 10 26.64 -1.50 -1.96
C ASP A 10 26.22 -2.79 -2.70
N ALA A 11 27.17 -3.37 -3.43
CA ALA A 11 26.96 -4.66 -4.10
C ALA A 11 26.75 -5.79 -3.08
N TYR A 12 27.47 -5.78 -1.99
CA TYR A 12 27.35 -6.75 -0.90
C TYR A 12 25.97 -6.67 -0.23
N VAL A 13 25.47 -5.48 0.11
CA VAL A 13 24.14 -5.30 0.71
C VAL A 13 23.08 -5.90 -0.18
N LEU A 14 23.08 -5.56 -1.47
CA LEU A 14 22.10 -6.07 -2.43
C LEU A 14 22.17 -7.60 -2.57
N LEU A 15 23.39 -8.16 -2.68
CA LEU A 15 23.60 -9.60 -2.80
C LEU A 15 23.12 -10.35 -1.55
N LYS A 16 23.46 -9.85 -0.36
CA LYS A 16 23.00 -10.41 0.92
C LYS A 16 21.49 -10.55 0.97
N HIS A 17 20.75 -9.49 0.65
CA HIS A 17 19.30 -9.51 0.70
C HIS A 17 18.67 -10.41 -0.38
N LYS A 18 19.26 -10.46 -1.58
CA LYS A 18 18.83 -11.43 -2.61
C LYS A 18 19.01 -12.88 -2.16
N ILE A 19 20.10 -13.19 -1.48
CA ILE A 19 20.35 -14.53 -0.93
C ILE A 19 19.30 -14.83 0.15
N ILE A 20 19.03 -13.90 1.06
CA ILE A 20 18.01 -14.08 2.10
C ILE A 20 16.63 -14.33 1.47
N ASN A 21 16.24 -13.55 0.48
CA ASN A 21 14.96 -13.74 -0.23
C ASN A 21 14.87 -15.13 -0.86
N TRP A 22 15.95 -15.60 -1.50
CA TRP A 22 15.98 -16.95 -2.05
C TRP A 22 15.90 -18.04 -0.97
N ILE A 23 16.58 -17.86 0.18
CA ILE A 23 16.49 -18.80 1.30
C ILE A 23 15.05 -18.89 1.81
N LEU A 24 14.35 -17.76 1.94
CA LEU A 24 12.96 -17.71 2.36
C LEU A 24 12.04 -18.43 1.38
N ILE A 25 12.19 -18.17 0.09
CA ILE A 25 11.41 -18.80 -0.98
C ILE A 25 11.67 -20.31 -1.04
N LEU A 26 12.92 -20.73 -1.03
CA LEU A 26 13.29 -22.15 -1.04
C LEU A 26 12.82 -22.86 0.24
N GLY A 27 12.92 -22.19 1.40
CA GLY A 27 12.37 -22.70 2.66
C GLY A 27 10.86 -22.93 2.58
N MET A 28 10.11 -22.01 1.98
CA MET A 28 8.67 -22.18 1.74
C MET A 28 8.41 -23.39 0.81
N ILE A 29 9.12 -23.47 -0.32
CA ILE A 29 8.97 -24.58 -1.27
C ILE A 29 9.23 -25.94 -0.57
N PHE A 30 10.25 -25.99 0.27
CA PHE A 30 10.60 -27.21 1.00
C PHE A 30 9.52 -27.59 2.03
N ARG A 31 9.00 -26.63 2.80
CA ARG A 31 7.94 -26.87 3.82
C ARG A 31 6.63 -27.24 3.17
N HIS A 32 6.27 -26.61 2.05
CA HIS A 32 5.00 -26.84 1.34
C HIS A 32 5.03 -28.16 0.54
N GLY A 33 6.19 -28.58 0.09
CA GLY A 33 6.36 -29.72 -0.80
C GLY A 33 6.30 -29.31 -2.28
N ILE A 34 7.24 -29.84 -3.05
CA ILE A 34 7.38 -29.44 -4.46
C ILE A 34 6.15 -29.80 -5.31
N TYR A 35 5.50 -30.90 -5.01
CA TYR A 35 4.30 -31.33 -5.72
C TYR A 35 3.13 -30.34 -5.49
N ASP A 36 2.91 -29.95 -4.25
CA ASP A 36 1.86 -29.01 -3.88
C ASP A 36 2.13 -27.62 -4.47
N ILE A 37 3.38 -27.17 -4.45
CA ILE A 37 3.78 -25.90 -5.09
C ILE A 37 3.50 -25.93 -6.59
N ILE A 38 3.84 -26.99 -7.30
CA ILE A 38 3.58 -27.11 -8.74
C ILE A 38 2.07 -27.08 -9.02
N ARG A 39 1.27 -27.85 -8.26
CA ARG A 39 -0.19 -27.83 -8.35
C ARG A 39 -0.75 -26.42 -8.14
N ASP A 40 -0.28 -25.73 -7.09
CA ASP A 40 -0.79 -24.41 -6.73
C ASP A 40 -0.33 -23.32 -7.71
N ILE A 41 0.87 -23.41 -8.28
CA ILE A 41 1.31 -22.56 -9.39
C ILE A 41 0.45 -22.74 -10.65
N ILE A 42 0.11 -23.98 -10.99
CA ILE A 42 -0.77 -24.25 -12.14
C ILE A 42 -2.15 -23.63 -11.91
N ARG A 43 -2.68 -23.75 -10.69
CA ARG A 43 -3.99 -23.22 -10.31
C ARG A 43 -3.98 -21.70 -10.12
N TYR A 44 -2.89 -21.14 -9.63
CA TYR A 44 -2.72 -19.72 -9.31
C TYR A 44 -1.45 -19.17 -9.96
N PRO A 45 -1.45 -18.94 -11.29
CA PRO A 45 -0.24 -18.61 -12.06
C PRO A 45 0.46 -17.34 -11.61
N TRP A 46 -0.25 -16.42 -10.91
CA TRP A 46 0.34 -15.19 -10.34
C TRP A 46 1.41 -15.47 -9.29
N MET A 47 1.47 -16.68 -8.72
CA MET A 47 2.55 -17.07 -7.80
C MET A 47 3.94 -17.00 -8.44
N LEU A 48 4.04 -17.26 -9.74
CA LEU A 48 5.31 -17.14 -10.47
C LEU A 48 5.80 -15.69 -10.54
N ASP A 49 4.88 -14.73 -10.53
CA ASP A 49 5.22 -13.32 -10.58
C ASP A 49 5.82 -12.86 -9.25
N LEU A 50 5.39 -13.40 -8.12
CA LEU A 50 5.97 -13.13 -6.80
C LEU A 50 7.47 -13.53 -6.70
N LEU A 51 7.90 -14.52 -7.47
CA LEU A 51 9.32 -14.93 -7.52
C LEU A 51 10.22 -13.84 -8.12
N LYS A 52 9.63 -12.83 -8.78
CA LYS A 52 10.35 -11.70 -9.38
C LYS A 52 10.79 -10.63 -8.35
N VAL A 53 10.53 -10.84 -7.04
CA VAL A 53 10.89 -9.88 -5.97
C VAL A 53 12.36 -9.44 -6.02
N ASN A 54 13.28 -10.36 -6.33
CA ASN A 54 14.70 -10.02 -6.48
C ASN A 54 15.00 -9.17 -7.73
N ARG A 55 14.15 -9.24 -8.76
CA ARG A 55 14.20 -8.31 -9.91
C ARG A 55 13.73 -6.92 -9.47
N LEU A 56 12.64 -6.84 -8.70
CA LEU A 56 12.14 -5.58 -8.14
C LEU A 56 13.21 -4.92 -7.25
N LEU A 57 13.87 -5.68 -6.37
CA LEU A 57 14.98 -5.16 -5.55
C LEU A 57 16.11 -4.59 -6.43
N SER A 58 16.48 -5.29 -7.51
CA SER A 58 17.49 -4.80 -8.44
C SER A 58 17.07 -3.51 -9.13
N LYS A 59 15.78 -3.40 -9.51
CA LYS A 59 15.18 -2.25 -10.16
C LYS A 59 15.21 -1.03 -9.24
N PHE A 60 14.76 -1.16 -8.00
CA PHE A 60 14.81 -0.08 -7.01
C PHE A 60 16.24 0.36 -6.68
N ALA A 61 17.19 -0.57 -6.60
CA ALA A 61 18.58 -0.27 -6.32
C ALA A 61 19.34 0.33 -7.51
N ALA A 62 18.78 0.32 -8.72
CA ALA A 62 19.47 0.76 -9.93
C ALA A 62 19.78 2.27 -9.90
N GLY A 63 21.04 2.62 -10.13
CA GLY A 63 21.48 4.02 -10.16
C GLY A 63 21.59 4.69 -8.79
N ARG A 64 21.36 3.97 -7.70
CA ARG A 64 21.36 4.47 -6.33
C ARG A 64 22.46 3.82 -5.50
N THR A 65 22.95 4.51 -4.47
CA THR A 65 24.08 4.10 -3.65
C THR A 65 23.72 3.94 -2.18
N GLY A 66 24.56 3.24 -1.42
CA GLY A 66 24.67 3.22 0.03
C GLY A 66 23.35 3.07 0.77
N ASN A 67 22.92 4.14 1.37
CA ASN A 67 21.80 4.15 2.33
C ASN A 67 20.45 3.95 1.67
N TYR A 68 20.25 4.42 0.43
CA TYR A 68 19.03 4.13 -0.31
C TYR A 68 18.87 2.62 -0.51
N ARG A 69 19.93 1.92 -0.94
CA ARG A 69 19.90 0.47 -1.11
C ARG A 69 19.62 -0.28 0.18
N LYS A 70 20.10 0.23 1.32
CA LYS A 70 19.80 -0.37 2.62
C LYS A 70 18.32 -0.32 2.93
N SER A 71 17.65 0.85 2.79
CA SER A 71 16.23 1.00 3.11
C SER A 71 15.34 0.11 2.25
N VAL A 72 15.52 0.14 0.92
CA VAL A 72 14.72 -0.73 0.03
C VAL A 72 15.03 -2.22 0.19
N SER A 73 16.27 -2.56 0.57
CA SER A 73 16.64 -3.95 0.86
C SER A 73 15.97 -4.48 2.12
N LEU A 74 15.90 -3.68 3.18
CA LEU A 74 15.17 -4.01 4.42
C LEU A 74 13.70 -4.23 4.10
N LEU A 75 13.07 -3.26 3.44
CA LEU A 75 11.67 -3.32 3.02
C LEU A 75 11.36 -4.60 2.23
N LEU A 76 12.03 -4.84 1.11
CA LEU A 76 11.69 -5.97 0.22
C LEU A 76 12.05 -7.33 0.83
N THR A 77 13.00 -7.39 1.76
CA THR A 77 13.26 -8.61 2.52
C THR A 77 12.14 -8.89 3.51
N GLN A 78 11.63 -7.86 4.19
CA GLN A 78 10.50 -8.02 5.10
C GLN A 78 9.23 -8.40 4.34
N VAL A 79 8.93 -7.69 3.24
CA VAL A 79 7.81 -8.05 2.34
C VAL A 79 7.93 -9.51 1.87
N THR A 80 9.13 -10.00 1.56
CA THR A 80 9.32 -11.41 1.17
C THR A 80 9.00 -12.38 2.30
N ARG A 81 9.39 -12.08 3.53
CA ARG A 81 9.06 -12.91 4.72
C ARG A 81 7.56 -13.00 4.94
N ASP A 82 6.93 -11.84 4.96
CA ASP A 82 5.51 -11.72 5.23
C ASP A 82 4.68 -12.36 4.10
N MET A 83 5.14 -12.26 2.84
CA MET A 83 4.52 -12.95 1.70
C MET A 83 4.62 -14.47 1.84
N VAL A 84 5.74 -14.99 2.32
CA VAL A 84 5.88 -16.44 2.60
C VAL A 84 4.87 -16.86 3.66
N GLU A 85 4.74 -16.11 4.76
CA GLU A 85 3.75 -16.38 5.82
C GLU A 85 2.32 -16.31 5.27
N LEU A 86 2.02 -15.31 4.47
CA LEU A 86 0.71 -15.16 3.83
C LEU A 86 0.37 -16.33 2.91
N LEU A 87 1.30 -16.74 2.05
CA LEU A 87 1.12 -17.89 1.15
C LEU A 87 0.94 -19.21 1.94
N GLU A 88 1.70 -19.42 3.00
CA GLU A 88 1.49 -20.55 3.91
C GLU A 88 0.10 -20.50 4.53
N GLY A 89 -0.38 -19.32 4.96
CA GLY A 89 -1.75 -19.12 5.44
C GLY A 89 -2.80 -19.50 4.40
N ILE A 90 -2.62 -19.03 3.17
CA ILE A 90 -3.54 -19.28 2.05
C ILE A 90 -3.62 -20.76 1.69
N PHE A 91 -2.50 -21.47 1.65
CA PHE A 91 -2.43 -22.82 1.09
C PHE A 91 -2.53 -23.94 2.13
N HIS A 92 -1.99 -23.74 3.34
CA HIS A 92 -2.04 -24.75 4.41
C HIS A 92 -3.23 -24.58 5.35
N TYR A 93 -3.74 -23.36 5.54
CA TYR A 93 -4.78 -23.07 6.52
C TYR A 93 -6.08 -22.57 5.88
N ARG A 94 -6.49 -23.16 4.75
CA ARG A 94 -7.72 -22.79 4.01
C ARG A 94 -8.97 -22.81 4.88
N ASN A 95 -9.03 -23.72 5.86
CA ASN A 95 -10.12 -23.79 6.82
C ASN A 95 -10.11 -22.64 7.86
N ARG A 96 -9.14 -21.76 7.81
CA ARG A 96 -9.02 -20.54 8.62
C ARG A 96 -8.92 -19.27 7.77
N LEU A 97 -8.98 -19.39 6.46
CA LEU A 97 -8.79 -18.26 5.55
C LEU A 97 -10.07 -17.44 5.46
N VAL A 98 -9.96 -16.14 5.74
CA VAL A 98 -11.00 -15.12 5.58
C VAL A 98 -10.60 -14.21 4.44
N ILE A 99 -11.41 -14.16 3.40
CA ILE A 99 -11.25 -13.17 2.33
C ILE A 99 -11.81 -11.85 2.85
N HIS A 100 -11.04 -10.79 2.79
CA HIS A 100 -11.48 -9.49 3.26
C HIS A 100 -11.12 -8.35 2.29
N GLU A 101 -11.85 -7.28 2.41
CA GLU A 101 -11.64 -6.02 1.71
C GLU A 101 -10.74 -5.09 2.57
N ASP A 102 -10.16 -4.07 1.96
CA ASP A 102 -9.16 -3.18 2.57
C ASP A 102 -9.66 -2.44 3.84
N MET A 103 -10.96 -2.09 3.91
CA MET A 103 -11.54 -1.40 5.08
C MET A 103 -11.97 -2.34 6.22
N VAL A 104 -11.60 -3.60 6.15
CA VAL A 104 -11.84 -4.58 7.23
C VAL A 104 -10.59 -4.71 8.09
N PRO A 105 -10.66 -4.55 9.43
CA PRO A 105 -9.47 -4.63 10.28
C PRO A 105 -8.94 -6.08 10.38
N PRO A 106 -7.80 -6.42 9.74
CA PRO A 106 -7.24 -7.76 9.79
C PRO A 106 -6.72 -8.12 11.19
N GLU A 107 -6.56 -7.16 12.08
CA GLU A 107 -6.22 -7.36 13.50
C GLU A 107 -7.24 -8.26 14.18
N ILE A 108 -8.54 -8.01 13.97
CA ILE A 108 -9.62 -8.80 14.54
C ILE A 108 -9.57 -10.23 13.99
N ILE A 109 -9.41 -10.38 12.67
CA ILE A 109 -9.32 -11.70 12.02
C ILE A 109 -8.16 -12.52 12.63
N ARG A 110 -7.00 -11.88 12.82
CA ARG A 110 -5.83 -12.54 13.44
C ARG A 110 -6.07 -12.87 14.90
N ALA A 111 -6.70 -11.96 15.67
CA ALA A 111 -7.02 -12.21 17.08
C ALA A 111 -7.98 -13.40 17.26
N MET A 112 -8.76 -13.73 16.24
CA MET A 112 -9.63 -14.91 16.22
C MET A 112 -8.90 -16.21 15.80
N GLY A 113 -7.59 -16.16 15.56
CA GLY A 113 -6.81 -17.30 15.06
C GLY A 113 -7.08 -17.64 13.59
N LEU A 114 -7.71 -16.72 12.86
CA LEU A 114 -7.99 -16.83 11.43
C LEU A 114 -6.85 -16.21 10.60
N LYS A 115 -6.86 -16.41 9.28
CA LYS A 115 -5.86 -15.92 8.33
C LYS A 115 -6.51 -14.92 7.40
N PRO A 116 -6.17 -13.63 7.47
CA PRO A 116 -6.70 -12.62 6.56
C PRO A 116 -6.08 -12.76 5.16
N TRP A 117 -6.90 -12.61 4.13
CA TRP A 117 -6.49 -12.58 2.74
C TRP A 117 -7.25 -11.51 1.96
N MET A 118 -6.53 -10.53 1.44
CA MET A 118 -7.05 -9.43 0.66
C MET A 118 -6.68 -9.62 -0.83
N PRO A 119 -7.59 -10.09 -1.69
CA PRO A 119 -7.29 -10.35 -3.11
C PRO A 119 -6.84 -9.13 -3.91
N GLU A 120 -7.31 -7.93 -3.55
CA GLU A 120 -6.95 -6.65 -4.19
C GLU A 120 -5.45 -6.38 -4.13
N MET A 121 -4.75 -6.94 -3.13
CA MET A 121 -3.31 -6.84 -3.00
C MET A 121 -2.56 -7.36 -4.24
N LEU A 122 -3.12 -8.33 -4.97
CA LEU A 122 -2.53 -8.81 -6.22
C LEU A 122 -2.46 -7.71 -7.28
N GLY A 123 -3.53 -6.90 -7.41
CA GLY A 123 -3.57 -5.76 -8.33
C GLY A 123 -2.64 -4.61 -7.95
N MET A 124 -2.17 -4.56 -6.70
CA MET A 124 -1.20 -3.57 -6.23
C MET A 124 0.25 -4.07 -6.36
N LEU A 125 0.54 -5.29 -5.91
CA LEU A 125 1.90 -5.81 -5.83
C LEU A 125 2.44 -6.34 -7.16
N LEU A 126 1.62 -7.08 -7.90
CA LEU A 126 2.10 -7.75 -9.11
C LEU A 126 2.54 -6.77 -10.22
N PRO A 127 1.84 -5.63 -10.46
CA PRO A 127 2.30 -4.64 -11.43
C PRO A 127 3.66 -4.03 -11.11
N MET A 128 4.05 -3.96 -9.83
CA MET A 128 5.39 -3.51 -9.44
C MET A 128 6.48 -4.48 -9.93
N MET A 129 6.16 -5.77 -9.98
CA MET A 129 7.09 -6.83 -10.40
C MET A 129 7.09 -7.05 -11.90
N ASP A 130 5.91 -7.05 -12.52
CA ASP A 130 5.69 -7.16 -13.95
C ASP A 130 4.52 -6.24 -14.35
N PRO A 131 4.80 -5.11 -15.02
CA PRO A 131 3.78 -4.11 -15.34
C PRO A 131 2.57 -4.64 -16.09
N SER A 132 2.74 -5.66 -16.94
CA SER A 132 1.67 -6.20 -17.79
C SER A 132 0.88 -7.34 -17.17
N VAL A 133 1.23 -7.79 -15.96
CA VAL A 133 0.68 -9.02 -15.37
C VAL A 133 -0.83 -8.99 -15.17
N MET A 134 -1.41 -7.81 -14.91
CA MET A 134 -2.84 -7.66 -14.65
C MET A 134 -3.68 -7.53 -15.91
N GLU A 135 -3.10 -7.26 -17.08
CA GLU A 135 -3.83 -7.06 -18.34
C GLU A 135 -4.75 -8.25 -18.67
N LYS A 136 -4.25 -9.48 -18.52
CA LYS A 136 -5.04 -10.71 -18.74
C LYS A 136 -6.26 -10.87 -17.81
N TYR A 137 -6.22 -10.23 -16.63
CA TYR A 137 -7.33 -10.25 -15.68
C TYR A 137 -8.31 -9.11 -15.97
N ILE A 138 -7.80 -7.94 -16.35
CA ILE A 138 -8.60 -6.82 -16.81
C ILE A 138 -9.42 -7.24 -18.03
N ASP A 139 -8.78 -7.87 -19.04
CA ASP A 139 -9.45 -8.38 -20.23
C ASP A 139 -10.53 -9.42 -19.88
N ALA A 140 -10.25 -10.30 -18.92
CA ALA A 140 -11.23 -11.29 -18.49
C ALA A 140 -12.47 -10.65 -17.85
N ALA A 141 -12.30 -9.56 -17.10
CA ALA A 141 -13.40 -8.82 -16.52
C ALA A 141 -14.21 -8.06 -17.59
N GLU A 142 -13.55 -7.37 -18.50
CA GLU A 142 -14.20 -6.62 -19.58
C GLU A 142 -14.96 -7.53 -20.55
N ASN A 143 -14.41 -8.69 -20.88
CA ASN A 143 -15.08 -9.69 -21.71
C ASN A 143 -16.35 -10.28 -21.06
N GLU A 144 -16.46 -10.25 -19.72
CA GLU A 144 -17.68 -10.62 -18.98
C GLU A 144 -18.65 -9.44 -18.77
N GLY A 145 -18.36 -8.28 -19.38
CA GLY A 145 -19.23 -7.10 -19.38
C GLY A 145 -18.95 -6.11 -18.25
N ILE A 146 -17.84 -6.22 -17.53
CA ILE A 146 -17.43 -5.18 -16.57
C ILE A 146 -17.00 -3.92 -17.34
N PRO A 147 -17.53 -2.72 -16.99
CA PRO A 147 -17.25 -1.51 -17.73
C PRO A 147 -15.76 -1.16 -17.81
N PRO A 148 -15.25 -0.74 -18.98
CA PRO A 148 -13.84 -0.42 -19.16
C PRO A 148 -13.40 0.83 -18.36
N ASP A 149 -14.32 1.74 -18.05
CA ASP A 149 -14.08 2.96 -17.26
C ASP A 149 -14.09 2.74 -15.73
N LEU A 150 -14.27 1.49 -15.28
CA LEU A 150 -14.10 1.13 -13.88
C LEU A 150 -12.61 1.12 -13.52
N CYS A 151 -12.30 1.51 -12.27
CA CYS A 151 -10.95 1.41 -11.71
C CYS A 151 -10.34 0.02 -11.98
N SER A 152 -9.10 0.00 -12.48
CA SER A 152 -8.41 -1.25 -12.84
C SER A 152 -8.11 -2.16 -11.65
N LEU A 153 -8.03 -1.63 -10.42
CA LEU A 153 -7.79 -2.44 -9.22
C LEU A 153 -8.96 -3.39 -8.93
N PRO A 154 -10.21 -2.93 -8.65
CA PRO A 154 -11.34 -3.84 -8.51
C PRO A 154 -11.62 -4.64 -9.78
N LYS A 155 -11.43 -4.06 -10.97
CA LYS A 155 -11.61 -4.75 -12.24
C LYS A 155 -10.68 -5.95 -12.39
N SER A 156 -9.39 -5.79 -12.07
CA SER A 156 -8.42 -6.89 -12.10
C SER A 156 -8.71 -7.96 -11.03
N THR A 157 -9.22 -7.55 -9.87
CA THR A 157 -9.66 -8.46 -8.80
C THR A 157 -10.85 -9.30 -9.27
N MET A 158 -11.85 -8.68 -9.92
CA MET A 158 -12.97 -9.39 -10.55
C MET A 158 -12.47 -10.40 -11.60
N GLY A 159 -11.55 -9.98 -12.48
CA GLY A 159 -10.98 -10.85 -13.51
C GLY A 159 -10.20 -12.03 -12.92
N THR A 160 -9.53 -11.82 -11.78
CA THR A 160 -8.87 -12.90 -11.05
C THR A 160 -9.88 -13.91 -10.53
N ALA A 161 -11.03 -13.46 -10.03
CA ALA A 161 -12.14 -14.32 -9.61
C ALA A 161 -12.79 -15.05 -10.79
N ILE A 162 -13.01 -14.37 -11.91
CA ILE A 162 -13.58 -14.93 -13.14
C ILE A 162 -12.71 -16.07 -13.67
N LYS A 163 -11.39 -15.92 -13.65
CA LYS A 163 -10.44 -16.97 -14.04
C LYS A 163 -10.28 -18.10 -13.01
N GLY A 164 -10.92 -18.00 -11.84
CA GLY A 164 -10.76 -18.98 -10.77
C GLY A 164 -9.40 -18.94 -10.08
N HIS A 165 -8.71 -17.80 -10.14
CA HIS A 165 -7.36 -17.63 -9.60
C HIS A 165 -7.35 -16.96 -8.22
N ILE A 166 -8.51 -16.81 -7.55
CA ILE A 166 -8.60 -16.43 -6.14
C ILE A 166 -8.65 -17.71 -5.28
N PRO A 167 -7.73 -17.89 -4.34
CA PRO A 167 -7.82 -18.97 -3.36
C PRO A 167 -9.10 -18.83 -2.54
N ALA A 168 -9.90 -19.88 -2.50
CA ALA A 168 -11.14 -19.88 -1.72
C ALA A 168 -10.83 -19.98 -0.22
N GLY A 169 -11.43 -19.08 0.56
CA GLY A 169 -11.47 -19.12 2.02
C GLY A 169 -12.72 -19.80 2.56
N GLN A 170 -13.03 -19.54 3.83
CA GLN A 170 -14.27 -20.00 4.48
C GLN A 170 -15.40 -19.01 4.27
N VAL A 171 -15.09 -17.72 4.40
CA VAL A 171 -16.06 -16.62 4.38
C VAL A 171 -15.43 -15.40 3.71
N ILE A 172 -16.27 -14.42 3.41
CA ILE A 172 -15.88 -13.11 2.91
C ILE A 172 -16.35 -12.05 3.93
N VAL A 173 -15.50 -11.05 4.20
CA VAL A 173 -15.88 -9.84 4.93
C VAL A 173 -15.56 -8.63 4.06
N THR A 174 -16.54 -7.78 3.84
CA THR A 174 -16.41 -6.55 3.06
C THR A 174 -17.10 -5.39 3.76
N SER A 175 -16.96 -4.19 3.22
CA SER A 175 -17.62 -2.99 3.74
C SER A 175 -18.36 -2.22 2.65
N ASN A 176 -19.02 -1.13 3.04
CA ASN A 176 -19.65 -0.16 2.12
C ASN A 176 -18.67 0.92 1.63
N LEU A 177 -17.36 0.77 1.88
CA LEU A 177 -16.28 1.67 1.49
C LEU A 177 -15.15 0.88 0.78
N PRO A 178 -14.20 1.54 0.10
CA PRO A 178 -14.13 2.99 -0.15
C PRO A 178 -14.94 3.45 -1.37
N CYS A 179 -15.39 2.53 -2.25
CA CYS A 179 -16.07 2.90 -3.49
C CYS A 179 -16.94 1.76 -4.06
N ASP A 180 -17.83 2.12 -4.98
CA ASP A 180 -18.74 1.19 -5.66
C ASP A 180 -17.97 0.06 -6.39
N GLY A 181 -16.80 0.38 -6.96
CA GLY A 181 -15.98 -0.62 -7.64
C GLY A 181 -15.49 -1.71 -6.69
N GLY A 182 -15.03 -1.33 -5.50
CA GLY A 182 -14.64 -2.26 -4.44
C GLY A 182 -15.82 -3.14 -4.02
N MET A 183 -16.96 -2.54 -3.64
CA MET A 183 -18.16 -3.29 -3.25
C MET A 183 -18.59 -4.30 -4.32
N ASN A 184 -18.61 -3.90 -5.60
CA ASN A 184 -18.99 -4.77 -6.71
C ASN A 184 -17.99 -5.91 -6.92
N SER A 185 -16.70 -5.71 -6.64
CA SER A 185 -15.72 -6.79 -6.78
C SER A 185 -15.99 -7.92 -5.78
N TYR A 186 -16.32 -7.59 -4.53
CA TYR A 186 -16.64 -8.61 -3.52
C TYR A 186 -18.00 -9.27 -3.73
N ALA A 187 -18.98 -8.57 -4.28
CA ALA A 187 -20.25 -9.19 -4.70
C ALA A 187 -20.02 -10.22 -5.84
N LEU A 188 -19.10 -9.95 -6.76
CA LEU A 188 -18.75 -10.91 -7.81
C LEU A 188 -17.96 -12.09 -7.23
N ILE A 189 -17.01 -11.85 -6.31
CA ILE A 189 -16.25 -12.91 -5.63
C ILE A 189 -17.22 -13.83 -4.85
N GLU A 190 -18.18 -13.27 -4.10
CA GLU A 190 -19.23 -14.02 -3.42
C GLU A 190 -19.95 -14.96 -4.37
N LYS A 191 -20.43 -14.42 -5.50
CA LYS A 191 -21.15 -15.19 -6.52
C LYS A 191 -20.29 -16.29 -7.16
N LYS A 192 -19.00 -16.03 -7.41
CA LYS A 192 -18.08 -16.99 -8.06
C LYS A 192 -17.63 -18.08 -7.08
N LEU A 193 -17.31 -17.73 -5.83
CA LEU A 193 -16.83 -18.68 -4.82
C LEU A 193 -17.95 -19.34 -4.02
N LYS A 194 -19.17 -18.77 -4.03
CA LYS A 194 -20.35 -19.23 -3.28
C LYS A 194 -20.07 -19.33 -1.76
N LEU A 195 -19.37 -18.33 -1.22
CA LEU A 195 -19.02 -18.25 0.19
C LEU A 195 -20.01 -17.33 0.92
N PRO A 196 -20.27 -17.59 2.21
CA PRO A 196 -20.98 -16.63 3.06
C PRO A 196 -20.23 -15.30 3.12
N ILE A 197 -20.97 -14.19 3.18
CA ILE A 197 -20.39 -12.84 3.22
C ILE A 197 -21.02 -12.02 4.34
N PHE A 198 -20.17 -11.33 5.11
CA PHE A 198 -20.55 -10.26 6.04
C PHE A 198 -20.21 -8.92 5.44
N ARG A 199 -21.11 -7.95 5.55
CA ARG A 199 -20.96 -6.58 5.06
C ARG A 199 -20.97 -5.62 6.21
N LEU A 200 -19.80 -5.05 6.53
CA LEU A 200 -19.67 -3.97 7.52
C LEU A 200 -20.33 -2.70 7.00
N ASP A 201 -21.13 -2.08 7.82
CA ASP A 201 -21.69 -0.75 7.56
C ASP A 201 -20.86 0.33 8.26
N ILE A 202 -20.00 1.01 7.50
CA ILE A 202 -19.16 2.09 8.00
C ILE A 202 -19.95 3.40 7.88
N PRO A 203 -20.12 4.17 8.97
CA PRO A 203 -20.86 5.42 8.96
C PRO A 203 -20.34 6.42 7.93
N TYR A 204 -21.22 7.06 7.21
CA TYR A 204 -20.90 8.02 6.15
C TYR A 204 -21.01 9.47 6.66
N ASN A 205 -19.99 10.29 6.39
CA ASN A 205 -19.91 11.70 6.79
C ASN A 205 -19.95 12.01 8.30
N PHE A 206 -19.71 11.05 9.17
CA PHE A 206 -19.75 11.27 10.62
C PHE A 206 -18.38 10.99 11.26
N TYR A 207 -17.91 11.95 12.05
CA TYR A 207 -16.63 11.89 12.77
C TYR A 207 -16.85 12.22 14.26
N ASN A 208 -17.94 11.69 14.84
CA ASN A 208 -18.34 11.90 16.21
C ASN A 208 -18.33 10.60 17.01
N GLU A 209 -18.57 10.72 18.31
CA GLU A 209 -18.56 9.57 19.22
C GLU A 209 -19.67 8.55 18.90
N GLU A 210 -20.83 9.01 18.43
CA GLU A 210 -21.94 8.13 18.08
C GLU A 210 -21.58 7.22 16.91
N ALA A 211 -20.88 7.75 15.91
CA ALA A 211 -20.38 6.97 14.77
C ALA A 211 -19.31 5.95 15.21
N GLU A 212 -18.45 6.31 16.16
CA GLU A 212 -17.47 5.39 16.71
C GLU A 212 -18.13 4.24 17.48
N ILE A 213 -19.14 4.54 18.30
CA ILE A 213 -19.93 3.52 19.04
C ILE A 213 -20.67 2.61 18.06
N TYR A 214 -21.35 3.21 17.07
CA TYR A 214 -22.07 2.45 16.04
C TYR A 214 -21.13 1.47 15.32
N PHE A 215 -20.01 1.96 14.84
CA PHE A 215 -19.08 1.11 14.08
C PHE A 215 -18.37 0.06 14.97
N ALA A 216 -18.08 0.38 16.23
CA ALA A 216 -17.62 -0.62 17.19
C ALA A 216 -18.65 -1.76 17.37
N GLY A 217 -19.95 -1.42 17.40
CA GLY A 217 -21.04 -2.39 17.38
C GLY A 217 -21.05 -3.27 16.13
N GLU A 218 -20.84 -2.69 14.95
CA GLU A 218 -20.71 -3.44 13.69
C GLU A 218 -19.49 -4.38 13.69
N LEU A 219 -18.36 -3.96 14.25
CA LEU A 219 -17.19 -4.84 14.42
C LEU A 219 -17.49 -5.98 15.40
N ARG A 220 -18.28 -5.75 16.45
CA ARG A 220 -18.72 -6.80 17.38
C ARG A 220 -19.68 -7.78 16.70
N ASN A 221 -20.60 -7.29 15.87
CA ASN A 221 -21.48 -8.13 15.05
C ASN A 221 -20.67 -9.00 14.07
N MET A 222 -19.66 -8.44 13.44
CA MET A 222 -18.72 -9.19 12.57
C MET A 222 -18.01 -10.31 13.35
N ILE A 223 -17.51 -10.03 14.55
CA ILE A 223 -16.86 -11.05 15.42
C ILE A 223 -17.83 -12.19 15.70
N THR A 224 -19.04 -11.90 16.15
CA THR A 224 -20.08 -12.91 16.43
C THR A 224 -20.37 -13.73 15.17
N TRP A 225 -20.57 -13.09 14.04
CA TRP A 225 -20.82 -13.77 12.77
C TRP A 225 -19.66 -14.66 12.33
N LEU A 226 -18.40 -14.20 12.49
CA LEU A 226 -17.22 -15.00 12.18
C LEU A 226 -17.11 -16.23 13.10
N GLU A 227 -17.50 -16.13 14.37
CA GLU A 227 -17.54 -17.26 15.31
C GLU A 227 -18.56 -18.33 14.93
N GLU A 228 -19.66 -17.92 14.29
CA GLU A 228 -20.73 -18.82 13.81
C GLU A 228 -20.36 -19.50 12.49
N HIS A 229 -19.60 -18.82 11.62
CA HIS A 229 -19.34 -19.28 10.25
C HIS A 229 -17.92 -19.82 10.01
N THR A 230 -17.06 -19.77 11.03
CA THR A 230 -15.67 -20.24 10.94
C THR A 230 -15.26 -21.03 12.19
N VAL A 231 -14.04 -21.56 12.15
CA VAL A 231 -13.43 -22.20 13.35
C VAL A 231 -12.81 -21.18 14.32
N GLY A 232 -12.82 -19.89 13.96
CA GLY A 232 -12.23 -18.81 14.76
C GLY A 232 -13.00 -18.57 16.04
N LYS A 233 -12.27 -18.17 17.09
CA LYS A 233 -12.86 -17.69 18.35
C LYS A 233 -12.11 -16.45 18.79
N MET A 234 -12.84 -15.45 19.23
CA MET A 234 -12.25 -14.18 19.65
C MET A 234 -11.35 -14.36 20.88
N ASN A 235 -10.13 -13.87 20.75
CA ASN A 235 -9.17 -13.77 21.85
C ASN A 235 -8.87 -12.30 22.11
N TRP A 236 -9.51 -11.73 23.12
CA TRP A 236 -9.42 -10.32 23.47
C TRP A 236 -8.02 -9.93 23.98
N ASP A 237 -7.33 -10.84 24.67
CA ASP A 237 -5.96 -10.59 25.13
C ASP A 237 -5.00 -10.49 23.94
N LEU A 238 -5.16 -11.38 22.95
CA LEU A 238 -4.38 -11.30 21.71
C LEU A 238 -4.71 -10.04 20.93
N LEU A 239 -5.98 -9.60 20.85
CA LEU A 239 -6.33 -8.32 20.21
C LEU A 239 -5.65 -7.14 20.92
N ARG A 240 -5.63 -7.17 22.27
CA ARG A 240 -4.92 -6.16 23.05
C ARG A 240 -3.43 -6.10 22.71
N GLU A 241 -2.77 -7.24 22.62
CA GLU A 241 -1.35 -7.32 22.22
C GLU A 241 -1.13 -6.74 20.80
N ILE A 242 -2.00 -7.09 19.85
CA ILE A 242 -1.97 -6.58 18.49
C ILE A 242 -2.16 -5.04 18.46
N CYS A 243 -3.11 -4.50 19.22
CA CYS A 243 -3.35 -3.06 19.30
C CYS A 243 -2.17 -2.32 19.95
N ILE A 244 -1.57 -2.87 21.01
CA ILE A 244 -0.36 -2.32 21.64
C ILE A 244 0.79 -2.27 20.62
N GLU A 245 0.99 -3.35 19.86
CA GLU A 245 2.05 -3.41 18.87
C GLU A 245 1.80 -2.45 17.69
N ARG A 246 0.53 -2.27 17.27
CA ARG A 246 0.14 -1.27 16.29
C ARG A 246 0.44 0.15 16.76
N ASN A 247 0.11 0.47 18.01
CA ASN A 247 0.44 1.78 18.60
C ASN A 247 1.95 2.04 18.62
N ARG A 248 2.74 1.02 19.02
CA ARG A 248 4.20 1.11 19.01
C ARG A 248 4.76 1.36 17.61
N MET A 249 4.20 0.70 16.61
CA MET A 249 4.58 0.91 15.22
C MET A 249 4.26 2.33 14.76
N ALA A 250 3.06 2.84 15.08
CA ALA A 250 2.64 4.20 14.75
C ALA A 250 3.53 5.25 15.43
N GLU A 251 3.94 5.05 16.68
CA GLU A 251 4.88 5.93 17.37
C GLU A 251 6.23 6.02 16.64
N ILE A 252 6.79 4.89 16.25
CA ILE A 252 8.06 4.85 15.50
C ILE A 252 7.92 5.52 14.13
N GLU A 253 6.76 5.39 13.47
CA GLU A 253 6.51 6.06 12.21
C GLU A 253 6.44 7.59 12.37
N LEU A 254 5.83 8.08 13.44
CA LEU A 254 5.83 9.53 13.75
C LEU A 254 7.25 10.08 13.93
N GLU A 255 8.13 9.35 14.62
CA GLU A 255 9.55 9.72 14.72
C GLU A 255 10.22 9.76 13.35
N LEU A 256 9.92 8.80 12.48
CA LEU A 256 10.44 8.75 11.12
C LEU A 256 9.97 9.95 10.30
N TRP A 257 8.70 10.36 10.41
CA TRP A 257 8.20 11.56 9.74
C TRP A 257 8.91 12.84 10.20
N ASP A 258 9.20 12.98 11.48
CA ASP A 258 9.98 14.11 11.98
C ASP A 258 11.38 14.16 11.35
N MET A 259 12.02 13.01 11.14
CA MET A 259 13.30 12.95 10.44
C MET A 259 13.18 13.29 8.95
N ILE A 260 12.11 12.88 8.28
CA ILE A 260 11.88 13.16 6.85
C ILE A 260 11.66 14.66 6.58
N ARG A 261 11.25 15.45 7.56
CA ARG A 261 11.15 16.92 7.43
C ARG A 261 12.50 17.57 7.16
N HIS A 262 13.61 16.97 7.58
CA HIS A 262 14.94 17.51 7.30
C HIS A 262 15.24 17.50 5.79
N ARG A 263 15.90 18.57 5.32
CA ARG A 263 16.42 18.67 3.96
C ARG A 263 17.95 18.51 3.93
N PRO A 264 18.47 17.55 3.19
CA PRO A 264 17.77 16.52 2.41
C PRO A 264 17.15 15.44 3.28
N ALA A 265 16.14 14.71 2.74
CA ALA A 265 15.51 13.59 3.44
C ALA A 265 16.51 12.45 3.70
N PRO A 266 16.48 11.83 4.90
CA PRO A 266 17.47 10.82 5.29
C PRO A 266 17.19 9.41 4.76
N VAL A 267 15.96 9.12 4.32
CA VAL A 267 15.54 7.83 3.77
C VAL A 267 14.77 8.01 2.47
N SER A 268 14.65 6.93 1.70
CA SER A 268 13.96 6.95 0.42
C SER A 268 12.44 6.99 0.59
N ALA A 269 11.78 7.75 -0.26
CA ALA A 269 10.32 7.87 -0.29
C ALA A 269 9.63 6.52 -0.50
N GLU A 270 10.14 5.67 -1.41
CA GLU A 270 9.55 4.35 -1.66
C GLU A 270 9.61 3.44 -0.44
N ALA A 271 10.70 3.50 0.34
CA ALA A 271 10.83 2.69 1.55
C ALA A 271 9.76 3.08 2.58
N VAL A 272 9.46 4.37 2.71
CA VAL A 272 8.42 4.87 3.62
C VAL A 272 7.03 4.49 3.11
N TYR A 273 6.73 4.82 1.85
CA TYR A 273 5.43 4.57 1.24
C TYR A 273 5.05 3.08 1.25
N VAL A 274 5.91 2.22 0.71
CA VAL A 274 5.60 0.78 0.63
C VAL A 274 5.60 0.14 2.01
N SER A 275 6.45 0.61 2.94
CA SER A 275 6.43 0.13 4.32
C SER A 275 5.12 0.48 5.01
N HIS A 276 4.62 1.70 4.82
CA HIS A 276 3.33 2.12 5.39
C HIS A 276 2.19 1.26 4.86
N LEU A 277 2.04 1.16 3.53
CA LEU A 277 0.99 0.33 2.92
C LEU A 277 1.04 -1.11 3.42
N TRP A 278 2.24 -1.67 3.52
CA TRP A 278 2.42 -3.05 3.96
C TRP A 278 2.06 -3.22 5.44
N ALA A 279 2.58 -2.35 6.29
CA ALA A 279 2.46 -2.46 7.73
C ALA A 279 1.07 -2.10 8.26
N PHE A 280 0.36 -1.18 7.63
CA PHE A 280 -0.95 -0.72 8.11
C PHE A 280 -2.13 -1.42 7.46
N ASN A 281 -1.99 -1.94 6.24
CA ASN A 281 -3.09 -2.59 5.52
C ASN A 281 -2.96 -4.12 5.48
N VAL A 282 -1.74 -4.66 5.36
CA VAL A 282 -1.54 -6.11 5.19
C VAL A 282 -1.14 -6.79 6.49
N PHE A 283 -0.20 -6.20 7.23
CA PHE A 283 0.34 -6.75 8.48
C PHE A 283 0.26 -5.78 9.67
N PRO A 284 -0.89 -5.12 9.92
CA PRO A 284 -1.01 -4.21 11.06
C PRO A 284 -0.90 -4.97 12.39
N GLY A 285 -0.23 -4.35 13.37
CA GLY A 285 -0.03 -4.92 14.70
C GLY A 285 0.86 -6.16 14.73
N CYS A 286 1.63 -6.44 13.67
CA CYS A 286 2.60 -7.51 13.63
C CYS A 286 3.99 -7.01 14.06
N LYS A 287 4.71 -7.81 14.85
CA LYS A 287 6.08 -7.48 15.28
C LYS A 287 7.03 -7.26 14.10
N SER A 288 6.84 -8.00 13.00
CA SER A 288 7.62 -7.85 11.78
C SER A 288 7.51 -6.44 11.18
N SER A 289 6.32 -5.85 11.20
CA SER A 289 6.07 -4.48 10.74
C SER A 289 6.73 -3.45 11.65
N THR A 290 6.64 -3.62 12.97
CA THR A 290 7.33 -2.76 13.93
C THR A 290 8.85 -2.83 13.79
N GLU A 291 9.41 -4.02 13.56
CA GLU A 291 10.85 -4.20 13.32
C GLU A 291 11.29 -3.49 12.04
N LEU A 292 10.51 -3.57 10.96
CA LEU A 292 10.80 -2.86 9.73
C LEU A 292 10.88 -1.35 9.96
N PHE A 293 9.87 -0.77 10.62
CA PHE A 293 9.89 0.68 10.92
C PHE A 293 11.05 1.06 11.82
N ARG A 294 11.34 0.26 12.84
CA ARG A 294 12.50 0.48 13.73
C ARG A 294 13.82 0.49 12.98
N ASP A 295 13.99 -0.42 12.03
CA ASP A 295 15.23 -0.51 11.23
C ASP A 295 15.35 0.66 10.24
N ILE A 296 14.25 1.08 9.62
CA ILE A 296 14.23 2.26 8.74
C ILE A 296 14.48 3.54 9.54
N THR A 297 13.86 3.70 10.69
CA THR A 297 14.04 4.87 11.58
C THR A 297 15.48 4.95 12.11
N ARG A 298 16.06 3.81 12.50
CA ARG A 298 17.47 3.74 12.90
C ARG A 298 18.39 4.15 11.75
N LEU A 299 18.11 3.71 10.53
CA LEU A 299 18.86 4.11 9.35
C LEU A 299 18.71 5.61 9.06
N ALA A 300 17.50 6.16 9.19
CA ALA A 300 17.23 7.58 9.03
C ALA A 300 18.04 8.42 10.05
N LYS A 301 18.06 8.00 11.31
CA LYS A 301 18.82 8.65 12.36
C LYS A 301 20.33 8.62 12.08
N ASP A 302 20.89 7.47 11.76
CA ASP A 302 22.32 7.34 11.40
C ASP A 302 22.69 8.23 10.20
N ASN A 303 21.79 8.36 9.23
CA ASN A 303 22.00 9.22 8.08
C ASN A 303 21.96 10.71 8.45
N LEU A 304 21.02 11.14 9.32
CA LEU A 304 20.96 12.51 9.80
C LEU A 304 22.21 12.88 10.61
N ASP A 305 22.62 12.04 11.55
CA ASP A 305 23.79 12.26 12.39
C ASP A 305 25.07 12.41 11.55
N ARG A 306 25.12 11.77 10.39
CA ARG A 306 26.27 11.76 9.47
C ARG A 306 26.13 12.74 8.29
N GLY A 307 25.02 13.50 8.21
CA GLY A 307 24.74 14.41 7.10
C GLY A 307 24.58 13.69 5.75
N ILE A 308 24.06 12.48 5.75
CA ILE A 308 23.89 11.66 4.54
C ILE A 308 22.46 11.78 4.02
N ALA A 309 22.33 12.24 2.76
CA ALA A 309 21.06 12.29 2.06
C ALA A 309 20.71 10.94 1.42
N ALA A 310 19.42 10.54 1.48
CA ALA A 310 18.92 9.41 0.68
C ALA A 310 19.03 9.69 -0.82
N VAL A 311 18.73 10.93 -1.20
CA VAL A 311 18.83 11.43 -2.56
C VAL A 311 19.96 12.43 -2.66
N PRO A 312 21.14 12.05 -3.16
CA PRO A 312 22.24 12.99 -3.35
C PRO A 312 21.83 14.13 -4.29
N GLY A 313 21.89 15.35 -3.77
CA GLY A 313 21.52 16.54 -4.53
C GLY A 313 20.00 16.75 -4.65
N GLU A 314 19.23 16.36 -3.62
CA GLU A 314 17.84 16.78 -3.45
C GLU A 314 17.78 18.32 -3.56
N LYS A 315 16.96 18.80 -4.50
CA LYS A 315 16.74 20.24 -4.71
C LYS A 315 15.29 20.63 -4.49
N TYR A 316 14.40 19.74 -4.87
CA TYR A 316 12.96 19.98 -4.86
C TYR A 316 12.26 18.84 -4.16
N ARG A 317 11.13 19.17 -3.54
CA ARG A 317 10.22 18.20 -2.91
C ARG A 317 8.87 18.23 -3.59
N ALA A 318 8.35 17.06 -3.90
CA ALA A 318 6.98 16.92 -4.37
C ALA A 318 6.16 16.08 -3.40
N LEU A 319 4.91 16.47 -3.21
CA LEU A 319 3.88 15.65 -2.62
C LEU A 319 3.27 14.78 -3.73
N LEU A 320 3.33 13.47 -3.58
CA LEU A 320 2.59 12.56 -4.44
C LEU A 320 1.21 12.32 -3.85
N TRP A 321 0.20 12.96 -4.41
CA TRP A 321 -1.18 12.80 -3.97
C TRP A 321 -1.87 11.68 -4.75
N ASN A 322 -2.63 10.83 -4.06
CA ASN A 322 -3.18 9.55 -4.51
C ASN A 322 -2.15 8.41 -4.66
N PRO A 323 -2.61 7.14 -4.75
CA PRO A 323 -1.72 6.00 -4.88
C PRO A 323 -0.74 6.18 -6.04
N PRO A 324 0.55 5.92 -5.86
CA PRO A 324 1.51 5.99 -6.94
C PRO A 324 1.22 4.93 -8.00
N THR A 325 1.74 5.18 -9.19
CA THR A 325 1.62 4.27 -10.34
C THR A 325 2.28 2.94 -10.04
N MET A 326 1.52 1.90 -9.69
CA MET A 326 2.08 0.59 -9.28
C MET A 326 2.89 -0.07 -10.41
N HIS A 327 2.47 0.07 -11.65
CA HIS A 327 3.21 -0.44 -12.80
C HIS A 327 4.46 0.39 -13.15
N PHE A 328 4.58 1.62 -12.64
CA PHE A 328 5.72 2.51 -12.85
C PHE A 328 6.24 3.07 -11.52
N ILE A 329 6.51 2.21 -10.56
CA ILE A 329 7.08 2.60 -9.26
C ILE A 329 8.48 3.23 -9.41
N ASP A 330 9.13 3.09 -10.57
CA ASP A 330 10.38 3.78 -10.90
C ASP A 330 10.25 5.30 -10.99
N LEU A 331 9.02 5.84 -10.97
CA LEU A 331 8.77 7.28 -10.94
C LEU A 331 9.60 7.98 -9.86
N PHE A 332 9.68 7.41 -8.66
CA PHE A 332 10.48 7.95 -7.56
C PHE A 332 11.95 8.10 -7.95
N SER A 333 12.59 7.00 -8.39
CA SER A 333 14.01 6.99 -8.73
C SER A 333 14.32 7.83 -9.95
N TRP A 334 13.42 7.84 -10.92
CA TRP A 334 13.59 8.61 -12.14
C TRP A 334 13.48 10.13 -11.84
N ALA A 335 12.50 10.56 -11.04
CA ALA A 335 12.32 11.95 -10.66
C ALA A 335 13.55 12.51 -9.92
N GLU A 336 14.11 11.72 -9.01
CA GLU A 336 15.32 12.07 -8.28
C GLU A 336 16.52 12.25 -9.21
N GLN A 337 16.74 11.30 -10.13
CA GLN A 337 17.87 11.33 -11.05
C GLN A 337 17.72 12.43 -12.12
N ALA A 338 16.53 12.54 -12.69
CA ALA A 338 16.27 13.47 -13.79
C ALA A 338 16.24 14.94 -13.35
N TYR A 339 15.66 15.22 -12.17
CA TYR A 339 15.39 16.60 -11.75
C TYR A 339 15.87 16.92 -10.33
N GLY A 340 16.25 15.93 -9.53
CA GLY A 340 16.54 16.09 -8.11
C GLY A 340 15.31 16.36 -7.28
N VAL A 341 14.18 15.82 -7.71
CA VAL A 341 12.91 15.85 -7.00
C VAL A 341 12.81 14.65 -6.09
N SER A 342 12.58 14.90 -4.80
CA SER A 342 12.25 13.86 -3.81
C SER A 342 10.76 13.85 -3.55
N LEU A 343 10.11 12.69 -3.70
CA LEU A 343 8.69 12.48 -3.39
C LEU A 343 8.56 12.09 -1.92
N VAL A 344 8.75 13.04 -1.01
CA VAL A 344 8.98 12.78 0.42
C VAL A 344 7.76 12.29 1.19
N MET A 345 6.55 12.59 0.71
CA MET A 345 5.30 12.17 1.35
C MET A 345 4.22 11.95 0.30
N ASP A 346 3.24 11.16 0.67
CA ASP A 346 2.06 10.84 -0.14
C ASP A 346 0.78 10.86 0.72
N SER A 347 -0.37 10.77 0.06
CA SER A 347 -1.67 10.83 0.74
C SER A 347 -2.04 9.58 1.52
N MET A 348 -1.46 8.44 1.17
CA MET A 348 -1.80 7.17 1.79
C MET A 348 -0.99 6.91 3.06
N SER A 349 0.29 7.32 3.05
CA SER A 349 1.19 7.16 4.20
C SER A 349 0.90 8.15 5.32
N TYR A 350 0.41 9.35 5.01
CA TYR A 350 0.20 10.37 6.02
C TYR A 350 -1.07 10.12 6.82
N ASN A 351 -0.91 9.43 7.95
CA ASN A 351 -2.00 9.02 8.80
C ASN A 351 -1.77 9.46 10.26
N ARG A 352 -2.43 10.55 10.68
CA ARG A 352 -2.33 11.15 12.01
C ARG A 352 -3.41 10.63 12.95
N LEU A 353 -3.57 9.34 13.05
CA LEU A 353 -4.60 8.74 13.88
C LEU A 353 -4.16 8.68 15.34
N PRO A 354 -5.08 8.89 16.28
CA PRO A 354 -4.80 8.68 17.69
C PRO A 354 -4.50 7.21 17.96
N PHE A 355 -3.69 6.96 18.99
CA PHE A 355 -3.41 5.60 19.45
C PHE A 355 -4.69 4.91 19.91
N ILE A 356 -4.72 3.60 19.74
CA ILE A 356 -5.83 2.77 20.19
C ILE A 356 -5.74 2.63 21.70
N ASP A 357 -6.80 3.03 22.40
CA ASP A 357 -6.95 2.74 23.82
C ASP A 357 -7.21 1.24 24.00
N THR A 358 -6.38 0.61 24.85
CA THR A 358 -6.38 -0.84 25.06
C THR A 358 -6.94 -1.27 26.41
N ASP A 359 -7.60 -0.39 27.14
CA ASP A 359 -8.10 -0.65 28.50
C ASP A 359 -9.27 -1.64 28.51
N SER A 360 -10.10 -1.63 27.49
CA SER A 360 -11.26 -2.50 27.37
C SER A 360 -11.49 -3.02 25.93
N GLU A 361 -12.33 -4.03 25.79
CA GLU A 361 -12.77 -4.55 24.49
C GLU A 361 -13.43 -3.44 23.67
N GLU A 362 -14.27 -2.63 24.31
CA GLU A 362 -15.00 -1.54 23.66
C GLU A 362 -14.06 -0.46 23.16
N THR A 363 -13.09 -0.02 23.97
CA THR A 363 -12.13 1.01 23.56
C THR A 363 -11.23 0.54 22.45
N MET A 364 -10.84 -0.76 22.42
CA MET A 364 -10.10 -1.35 21.30
C MET A 364 -10.92 -1.35 20.01
N LEU A 365 -12.20 -1.76 20.04
CA LEU A 365 -13.05 -1.76 18.85
C LEU A 365 -13.31 -0.34 18.35
N ARG A 366 -13.58 0.61 19.24
CA ARG A 366 -13.73 2.03 18.88
C ARG A 366 -12.45 2.59 18.26
N GLY A 367 -11.28 2.27 18.81
CA GLY A 367 -9.99 2.68 18.28
C GLY A 367 -9.70 2.12 16.88
N LEU A 368 -9.96 0.83 16.67
CA LEU A 368 -9.84 0.20 15.33
C LEU A 368 -10.84 0.81 14.35
N GLY A 369 -12.09 1.00 14.78
CA GLY A 369 -13.12 1.66 13.96
C GLY A 369 -12.74 3.09 13.58
N ARG A 370 -12.21 3.87 14.53
CA ARG A 370 -11.71 5.24 14.28
C ARG A 370 -10.57 5.23 13.26
N ASN A 371 -9.64 4.29 13.36
CA ASN A 371 -8.53 4.18 12.43
C ASN A 371 -9.01 3.93 10.99
N ILE A 372 -10.07 3.14 10.82
CA ILE A 372 -10.69 2.94 9.51
C ILE A 372 -11.42 4.20 9.05
N MET A 373 -12.33 4.73 9.87
CA MET A 373 -13.19 5.86 9.50
C MET A 373 -12.41 7.14 9.18
N GLN A 374 -11.30 7.37 9.89
CA GLN A 374 -10.48 8.59 9.75
C GLN A 374 -9.20 8.34 8.96
N GLY A 375 -8.92 7.11 8.54
CA GLY A 375 -7.82 6.78 7.66
C GLY A 375 -8.00 7.36 6.25
N PRO A 376 -6.92 7.52 5.49
CA PRO A 376 -6.95 8.24 4.21
C PRO A 376 -8.01 7.74 3.24
N MET A 377 -8.14 6.44 3.04
CA MET A 377 -9.10 5.88 2.09
C MET A 377 -10.55 6.23 2.45
N ALA A 378 -10.97 6.04 3.70
CA ALA A 378 -12.31 6.36 4.12
C ALA A 378 -12.55 7.88 4.20
N ARG A 379 -11.65 8.61 4.85
CA ARG A 379 -11.75 10.05 5.07
C ARG A 379 -11.84 10.84 3.77
N HIS A 380 -11.08 10.46 2.75
CA HIS A 380 -11.04 11.16 1.47
C HIS A 380 -12.17 10.74 0.51
N THR A 381 -12.74 9.54 0.65
CA THR A 381 -13.76 9.06 -0.28
C THR A 381 -15.19 9.36 0.17
N ARG A 382 -15.43 9.44 1.46
CA ARG A 382 -16.78 9.72 1.99
C ARG A 382 -17.04 11.18 2.35
N GLY A 383 -16.03 12.04 2.23
CA GLY A 383 -16.17 13.48 2.45
C GLY A 383 -16.24 13.89 3.92
N PRO A 384 -16.44 15.17 4.23
CA PRO A 384 -16.56 16.24 3.24
C PRO A 384 -15.25 16.45 2.45
N MET A 385 -15.33 17.10 1.29
CA MET A 385 -14.17 17.31 0.40
C MET A 385 -13.05 18.16 1.06
N GLU A 386 -13.41 18.95 2.04
CA GLU A 386 -12.47 19.76 2.86
C GLU A 386 -11.42 18.88 3.51
N ASN A 387 -11.74 17.65 3.89
CA ASN A 387 -10.78 16.69 4.43
C ASN A 387 -9.59 16.48 3.47
N TYR A 388 -9.89 16.44 2.17
CA TYR A 388 -8.90 16.26 1.12
C TYR A 388 -7.93 17.45 1.05
N PHE A 389 -8.47 18.67 1.15
CA PHE A 389 -7.67 19.89 1.11
C PHE A 389 -6.86 20.10 2.38
N ASP A 390 -7.47 19.87 3.53
CA ASP A 390 -6.83 20.07 4.83
C ASP A 390 -5.62 19.15 4.98
N ASP A 391 -5.77 17.88 4.63
CA ASP A 391 -4.66 16.92 4.70
C ASP A 391 -3.57 17.29 3.69
N MET A 392 -3.92 17.61 2.44
CA MET A 392 -2.97 18.01 1.41
C MET A 392 -2.14 19.23 1.81
N PHE A 393 -2.80 20.33 2.18
CA PHE A 393 -2.09 21.57 2.51
C PHE A 393 -1.35 21.51 3.85
N HIS A 394 -1.84 20.67 4.77
CA HIS A 394 -1.08 20.37 5.98
C HIS A 394 0.24 19.64 5.65
N ILE A 395 0.21 18.64 4.77
CA ILE A 395 1.43 17.94 4.32
C ILE A 395 2.38 18.91 3.61
N VAL A 396 1.86 19.73 2.70
CA VAL A 396 2.66 20.73 1.97
C VAL A 396 3.46 21.60 2.93
N LYS A 397 2.80 22.12 3.97
CA LYS A 397 3.44 22.96 4.98
C LYS A 397 4.41 22.19 5.88
N THR A 398 4.01 20.96 6.29
CA THR A 398 4.78 20.17 7.26
C THR A 398 6.09 19.65 6.68
N PHE A 399 6.11 19.27 5.40
CA PHE A 399 7.26 18.65 4.74
C PHE A 399 8.00 19.57 3.78
N ASP A 400 7.70 20.88 3.79
CA ASP A 400 8.34 21.89 2.95
C ASP A 400 8.28 21.49 1.46
N ILE A 401 7.07 21.28 0.95
CA ILE A 401 6.80 20.81 -0.40
C ILE A 401 6.84 21.96 -1.40
N ASP A 402 7.59 21.82 -2.48
CA ASP A 402 7.73 22.83 -3.53
C ASP A 402 6.65 22.72 -4.61
N MET A 403 6.07 21.51 -4.83
CA MET A 403 5.07 21.24 -5.86
C MET A 403 4.22 20.02 -5.51
N ILE A 404 3.03 19.93 -6.08
CA ILE A 404 2.14 18.79 -5.93
C ILE A 404 2.11 17.98 -7.23
N TRP A 405 2.33 16.69 -7.14
CA TRP A 405 2.10 15.73 -8.20
C TRP A 405 0.86 14.91 -7.84
N LEU A 406 -0.21 15.20 -8.53
CA LEU A 406 -1.49 14.56 -8.33
C LEU A 406 -1.58 13.38 -9.27
N ALA A 407 -1.55 12.18 -8.71
CA ALA A 407 -1.70 10.95 -9.47
C ALA A 407 -3.18 10.79 -9.87
N GLY A 408 -3.52 11.25 -11.06
CA GLY A 408 -4.87 11.27 -11.60
C GLY A 408 -5.26 9.93 -12.20
N HIS A 409 -5.50 8.91 -11.36
CA HIS A 409 -5.94 7.61 -11.84
C HIS A 409 -7.29 7.70 -12.57
N ILE A 410 -7.29 7.42 -13.89
CA ILE A 410 -8.42 7.64 -14.80
C ILE A 410 -9.68 6.88 -14.34
N GLY A 411 -9.52 5.66 -13.83
CA GLY A 411 -10.62 4.84 -13.34
C GLY A 411 -11.17 5.25 -11.95
N CYS A 412 -10.50 6.15 -11.21
CA CYS A 412 -10.96 6.59 -9.90
C CYS A 412 -11.82 7.85 -10.01
N LYS A 413 -13.14 7.68 -10.07
CA LYS A 413 -14.07 8.79 -10.24
C LYS A 413 -14.08 9.76 -9.06
N ASN A 414 -13.84 9.27 -7.85
CA ASN A 414 -13.74 10.11 -6.66
C ASN A 414 -12.59 11.11 -6.76
N THR A 415 -11.38 10.62 -7.05
CA THR A 415 -10.20 11.49 -7.15
C THR A 415 -10.27 12.41 -8.36
N GLN A 416 -10.77 11.93 -9.50
CA GLN A 416 -10.92 12.74 -10.71
C GLN A 416 -11.90 13.91 -10.53
N ALA A 417 -12.96 13.72 -9.77
CA ALA A 417 -13.97 14.76 -9.53
C ALA A 417 -13.37 16.00 -8.82
N LEU A 418 -12.33 15.84 -8.02
CA LEU A 418 -11.71 16.91 -7.24
C LEU A 418 -10.53 17.61 -7.94
N ASN A 419 -10.00 17.05 -9.02
CA ASN A 419 -8.76 17.53 -9.68
C ASN A 419 -8.82 19.01 -10.04
N GLY A 420 -9.95 19.49 -10.59
CA GLY A 420 -10.14 20.89 -10.97
C GLY A 420 -10.09 21.83 -9.77
N ILE A 421 -10.83 21.50 -8.71
CA ILE A 421 -10.91 22.32 -7.49
C ILE A 421 -9.57 22.33 -6.76
N LEU A 422 -8.87 21.19 -6.69
CA LEU A 422 -7.54 21.09 -6.08
C LEU A 422 -6.54 21.97 -6.80
N ARG A 423 -6.55 21.99 -8.14
CA ARG A 423 -5.67 22.84 -8.94
C ARG A 423 -5.91 24.33 -8.67
N GLU A 424 -7.18 24.74 -8.56
CA GLU A 424 -7.51 26.15 -8.27
C GLU A 424 -7.05 26.55 -6.86
N LYS A 425 -7.34 25.74 -5.85
CA LYS A 425 -6.90 26.02 -4.47
C LYS A 425 -5.38 26.05 -4.33
N ALA A 426 -4.67 25.14 -4.97
CA ALA A 426 -3.21 25.14 -4.97
C ALA A 426 -2.66 26.39 -5.68
N ARG A 427 -3.30 26.83 -6.78
CA ARG A 427 -2.91 28.07 -7.49
C ARG A 427 -3.09 29.30 -6.60
N GLU A 428 -4.18 29.38 -5.82
CA GLU A 428 -4.40 30.47 -4.86
C GLU A 428 -3.26 30.57 -3.83
N LEU A 429 -2.64 29.43 -3.50
CA LEU A 429 -1.50 29.34 -2.58
C LEU A 429 -0.15 29.45 -3.26
N GLY A 430 -0.11 29.68 -4.58
CA GLY A 430 1.13 29.75 -5.34
C GLY A 430 1.86 28.42 -5.52
N LEU A 431 1.16 27.29 -5.34
CA LEU A 431 1.71 25.94 -5.44
C LEU A 431 1.53 25.38 -6.86
N PRO A 432 2.61 25.06 -7.57
CA PRO A 432 2.52 24.37 -8.85
C PRO A 432 1.95 22.97 -8.72
N VAL A 433 0.99 22.58 -9.58
CA VAL A 433 0.34 21.27 -9.58
C VAL A 433 0.47 20.62 -10.94
N LEU A 434 1.02 19.41 -10.95
CA LEU A 434 0.96 18.48 -12.07
C LEU A 434 -0.15 17.46 -11.80
N ILE A 435 -1.09 17.30 -12.71
CA ILE A 435 -1.99 16.14 -12.75
C ILE A 435 -1.37 15.14 -13.73
N ILE A 436 -1.03 13.96 -13.21
CA ILE A 436 -0.47 12.86 -14.00
C ILE A 436 -1.61 11.94 -14.39
N ASP A 437 -2.00 11.96 -15.65
CA ASP A 437 -2.96 10.98 -16.16
C ASP A 437 -2.31 9.61 -16.24
N TYR A 438 -2.91 8.60 -15.62
CA TYR A 438 -2.43 7.23 -15.62
C TYR A 438 -3.54 6.25 -15.27
N ASP A 439 -3.29 4.95 -15.44
CA ASP A 439 -4.07 3.88 -14.84
C ASP A 439 -3.24 3.13 -13.78
N LEU A 440 -3.89 2.63 -12.73
CA LEU A 440 -3.21 2.02 -11.59
C LEU A 440 -2.50 0.70 -11.96
N SER A 441 -3.15 -0.14 -12.78
CA SER A 441 -2.70 -1.51 -13.06
C SER A 441 -2.67 -1.87 -14.56
N ASP A 442 -3.21 -1.00 -15.44
CA ASP A 442 -3.24 -1.22 -16.89
C ASP A 442 -2.23 -0.33 -17.62
N THR A 443 -1.11 -0.90 -18.02
CA THR A 443 -0.04 -0.17 -18.71
C THR A 443 -0.41 0.28 -20.12
N ARG A 444 -1.45 -0.29 -20.71
CA ARG A 444 -1.92 0.02 -22.08
C ARG A 444 -2.59 1.40 -22.15
N ILE A 445 -3.17 1.84 -21.03
CA ILE A 445 -3.83 3.16 -20.93
C ILE A 445 -2.79 4.28 -20.95
N VAL A 446 -1.83 4.25 -20.01
CA VAL A 446 -0.70 5.20 -19.99
C VAL A 446 0.57 4.46 -19.57
N PRO A 447 1.47 4.17 -20.49
CA PRO A 447 2.73 3.51 -20.16
C PRO A 447 3.67 4.43 -19.35
N GLY A 448 4.65 3.86 -18.68
CA GLY A 448 5.64 4.63 -17.90
C GLY A 448 6.35 5.75 -18.68
N THR A 449 6.59 5.56 -19.99
CA THR A 449 7.13 6.60 -20.86
C THR A 449 6.18 7.79 -21.04
N GLY A 450 4.88 7.55 -21.07
CA GLY A 450 3.86 8.59 -21.10
C GLY A 450 3.81 9.38 -19.78
N ILE A 451 3.96 8.69 -18.64
CA ILE A 451 4.07 9.34 -17.33
C ILE A 451 5.32 10.23 -17.26
N MET A 452 6.47 9.72 -17.70
CA MET A 452 7.71 10.51 -17.77
C MET A 452 7.54 11.75 -18.63
N ALA A 453 6.90 11.64 -19.80
CA ALA A 453 6.68 12.77 -20.70
C ALA A 453 5.81 13.87 -20.07
N GLN A 454 4.77 13.50 -19.29
CA GLN A 454 3.95 14.48 -18.57
C GLN A 454 4.76 15.22 -17.51
N VAL A 455 5.60 14.50 -16.75
CA VAL A 455 6.49 15.10 -15.75
C VAL A 455 7.55 15.96 -16.42
N ASP A 456 8.20 15.50 -17.51
CA ASP A 456 9.18 16.29 -18.29
C ASP A 456 8.56 17.62 -18.75
N HIS A 457 7.36 17.56 -19.33
CA HIS A 457 6.66 18.76 -19.78
C HIS A 457 6.40 19.76 -18.64
N PHE A 458 5.94 19.27 -17.50
CA PHE A 458 5.68 20.12 -16.32
C PHE A 458 6.98 20.72 -15.76
N MET A 459 8.01 19.91 -15.57
CA MET A 459 9.27 20.37 -14.99
C MET A 459 9.97 21.40 -15.90
N GLU A 460 10.01 21.17 -17.19
CA GLU A 460 10.72 22.06 -18.14
C GLU A 460 9.90 23.29 -18.50
N ASN A 461 8.58 23.17 -18.69
CA ASN A 461 7.75 24.25 -19.19
C ASN A 461 7.03 25.06 -18.11
N VAL A 462 6.65 24.45 -16.99
CA VAL A 462 5.98 25.12 -15.87
C VAL A 462 7.01 25.54 -14.82
N MET A 463 7.78 24.57 -14.31
CA MET A 463 8.77 24.82 -13.26
C MET A 463 10.06 25.46 -13.76
N LYS A 464 10.30 25.49 -15.09
CA LYS A 464 11.52 26.00 -15.74
C LYS A 464 12.81 25.31 -15.24
N ILE A 465 12.70 24.04 -14.90
CA ILE A 465 13.79 23.21 -14.39
C ILE A 465 14.29 22.30 -15.52
N ARG A 466 15.56 22.39 -15.84
CA ARG A 466 16.18 21.56 -16.87
C ARG A 466 16.48 20.16 -16.36
N LYS A 467 16.25 19.18 -17.21
CA LYS A 467 16.62 17.79 -16.95
C LYS A 467 18.13 17.66 -16.75
N ARG A 468 18.54 16.84 -15.79
CA ARG A 468 19.96 16.61 -15.46
C ARG A 468 20.62 15.52 -16.32
N ILE A 469 19.84 14.63 -16.88
CA ILE A 469 20.21 13.48 -17.72
C ILE A 469 19.35 13.41 -18.97
#